data_c91e37b5f2388abb0c396d5035757d76
#
_entry.id   c91e37b5f2388abb0c396d5035757d76
#
_cell.length_a   1.000
_cell.length_b   1.000
_cell.length_c   1.000
_cell.angle_alpha   90.00
_cell.angle_beta   90.00
_cell.angle_gamma   90.00
#
_symmetry.space_group_name_H-M   'P 1'
#
loop_
_entity.id
_entity.type
_entity.pdbx_description
1 polymer ?
#
loop_
_entity_poly.entity_id
_entity_poly.type
_entity_poly.pdbx_seq_one_letter_code
_entity_poly.pdbx_strand_id
1 'polypeptide(L)'
;MKKLLFTLLLAAIVLPYAAAQGQLEIGQKAPEWTFTDSEKVPFTMNSWPGKVLQINYVDPDESDLNDAFNDAVNKATDVDKTIDQEYFKGFGIVDCASTWKPDGLVRAIAGKKAKKYDTTILFDYKGKLQKDWGMPKDSYTIVIVDKNRIVRGVYKGKIADAEIPGIIDMIVKLTKE
;
A
#
# COMPACT_ATOMS: atom_id res chain seq x y z
N MET A 1 11.05 0.91 70.55
CA MET A 1 11.23 0.06 69.32
C MET A 1 10.44 0.73 68.19
N LYS A 2 11.15 1.50 67.33
CA LYS A 2 10.53 2.20 66.18
C LYS A 2 10.61 1.30 64.94
N LYS A 3 9.48 0.87 64.40
CA LYS A 3 9.39 0.13 63.15
C LYS A 3 9.48 1.09 61.99
N LEU A 4 10.55 1.03 61.20
CA LEU A 4 10.72 1.75 59.94
C LEU A 4 9.99 0.99 58.85
N LEU A 5 8.90 1.60 58.31
CA LEU A 5 8.20 1.10 57.13
C LEU A 5 8.98 1.62 55.90
N PHE A 6 9.58 0.71 55.15
CA PHE A 6 10.21 0.99 53.86
C PHE A 6 9.14 0.86 52.79
N THR A 7 8.66 1.99 52.30
CA THR A 7 7.72 2.01 51.14
C THR A 7 8.56 1.97 49.85
N LEU A 8 8.51 0.82 49.16
CA LEU A 8 9.17 0.64 47.86
C LEU A 8 8.30 1.33 46.79
N LEU A 9 8.77 2.49 46.28
CA LEU A 9 8.14 3.19 45.17
C LEU A 9 8.57 2.54 43.86
N LEU A 10 7.68 1.74 43.27
CA LEU A 10 7.89 1.14 41.97
C LEU A 10 7.67 2.21 40.90
N ALA A 11 8.71 2.83 40.41
CA ALA A 11 8.66 3.75 39.26
C ALA A 11 8.46 2.93 37.98
N ALA A 12 7.24 2.95 37.43
CA ALA A 12 6.98 2.42 36.12
C ALA A 12 7.68 3.29 35.07
N ILE A 13 8.75 2.77 34.48
CA ILE A 13 9.43 3.40 33.33
C ILE A 13 8.50 3.21 32.13
N VAL A 14 7.72 4.23 31.78
CA VAL A 14 7.04 4.33 30.50
C VAL A 14 8.08 4.67 29.45
N LEU A 15 8.61 3.65 28.77
CA LEU A 15 9.44 3.84 27.60
C LEU A 15 8.56 4.48 26.51
N PRO A 16 8.94 5.66 25.95
CA PRO A 16 8.23 6.17 24.79
C PRO A 16 8.40 5.15 23.65
N TYR A 17 7.30 4.62 23.15
CA TYR A 17 7.27 3.87 21.91
C TYR A 17 7.63 4.85 20.79
N ALA A 18 8.92 4.98 20.49
CA ALA A 18 9.36 5.67 19.30
C ALA A 18 8.85 4.84 18.14
N ALA A 19 7.78 5.30 17.49
CA ALA A 19 7.37 4.77 16.22
C ALA A 19 8.59 4.87 15.29
N ALA A 20 9.18 3.74 14.96
CA ALA A 20 10.27 3.67 13.99
C ALA A 20 9.72 4.26 12.69
N GLN A 21 10.21 5.45 12.32
CA GLN A 21 9.93 6.02 11.02
C GLN A 21 10.50 5.05 9.99
N GLY A 22 9.59 4.42 9.20
CA GLY A 22 10.00 4.36 7.88
C GLY A 22 10.27 3.06 7.21
N GLN A 23 9.90 1.89 7.52
CA GLN A 23 9.93 0.80 6.55
C GLN A 23 8.76 -0.15 6.76
N LEU A 24 8.05 -0.48 5.66
CA LEU A 24 7.04 -1.53 5.73
C LEU A 24 7.72 -2.87 6.05
N GLU A 25 7.22 -3.55 7.07
CA GLU A 25 7.67 -4.88 7.44
C GLU A 25 6.54 -5.90 7.27
N ILE A 26 6.84 -7.03 6.67
CA ILE A 26 5.89 -8.14 6.52
C ILE A 26 5.47 -8.62 7.92
N GLY A 27 4.16 -8.80 8.12
CA GLY A 27 3.58 -9.19 9.40
C GLY A 27 3.20 -8.02 10.31
N GLN A 28 3.61 -6.80 10.00
CA GLN A 28 3.23 -5.59 10.74
C GLN A 28 2.00 -4.92 10.12
N LYS A 29 1.27 -4.15 10.93
CA LYS A 29 0.18 -3.32 10.43
C LYS A 29 0.74 -2.18 9.60
N ALA A 30 0.23 -2.01 8.37
CA ALA A 30 0.65 -0.92 7.50
C ALA A 30 0.27 0.44 8.11
N PRO A 31 1.18 1.44 8.13
CA PRO A 31 0.86 2.78 8.61
C PRO A 31 -0.24 3.44 7.76
N GLU A 32 -1.09 4.22 8.42
CA GLU A 32 -2.24 4.88 7.78
C GLU A 32 -1.82 6.00 6.82
N TRP A 33 -2.60 6.17 5.78
CA TRP A 33 -2.47 7.25 4.82
C TRP A 33 -3.84 7.83 4.44
N THR A 34 -3.81 9.04 3.89
CA THR A 34 -4.95 9.70 3.26
C THR A 34 -4.47 10.38 1.99
N PHE A 35 -5.07 10.02 0.85
CA PHE A 35 -4.81 10.64 -0.46
C PHE A 35 -6.12 10.95 -1.16
N THR A 36 -6.06 11.73 -2.22
CA THR A 36 -7.23 12.05 -3.05
C THR A 36 -7.07 11.50 -4.46
N ASP A 37 -8.18 11.24 -5.13
CA ASP A 37 -8.22 10.95 -6.56
C ASP A 37 -8.18 12.22 -7.44
N SER A 38 -8.38 12.07 -8.76
CA SER A 38 -8.39 13.19 -9.71
C SER A 38 -9.55 14.17 -9.50
N GLU A 39 -10.62 13.75 -8.84
CA GLU A 39 -11.81 14.55 -8.51
C GLU A 39 -11.73 15.14 -7.10
N LYS A 40 -10.59 14.95 -6.42
CA LYS A 40 -10.31 15.37 -5.04
C LYS A 40 -11.16 14.65 -3.98
N VAL A 41 -11.72 13.49 -4.30
CA VAL A 41 -12.38 12.64 -3.32
C VAL A 41 -11.32 12.00 -2.43
N PRO A 42 -11.43 12.08 -1.08
CA PRO A 42 -10.45 11.50 -0.18
C PRO A 42 -10.65 10.00 -0.02
N PHE A 43 -9.52 9.29 0.02
CA PHE A 43 -9.43 7.86 0.32
C PHE A 43 -8.43 7.62 1.44
N THR A 44 -8.66 6.58 2.21
CA THR A 44 -7.78 6.12 3.29
C THR A 44 -7.54 4.62 3.15
N MET A 45 -6.66 4.07 3.98
CA MET A 45 -6.47 2.63 4.13
C MET A 45 -7.80 1.89 4.39
N ASN A 46 -8.78 2.55 5.01
CA ASN A 46 -10.06 1.97 5.42
C ASN A 46 -11.22 2.23 4.43
N SER A 47 -10.94 2.82 3.26
CA SER A 47 -11.98 3.07 2.23
C SER A 47 -12.57 1.77 1.65
N TRP A 48 -11.86 0.63 1.79
CA TRP A 48 -12.31 -0.67 1.34
C TRP A 48 -12.27 -1.70 2.48
N PRO A 49 -13.20 -1.62 3.46
CA PRO A 49 -13.22 -2.53 4.60
C PRO A 49 -13.45 -3.98 4.14
N GLY A 50 -12.81 -4.93 4.82
CA GLY A 50 -12.95 -6.37 4.53
C GLY A 50 -12.27 -6.85 3.25
N LYS A 51 -11.55 -5.97 2.52
CA LYS A 51 -10.84 -6.35 1.31
C LYS A 51 -9.33 -6.49 1.53
N VAL A 52 -8.73 -7.46 0.88
CA VAL A 52 -7.30 -7.52 0.59
C VAL A 52 -6.97 -6.39 -0.39
N LEU A 53 -5.92 -5.62 -0.12
CA LEU A 53 -5.53 -4.51 -0.98
C LEU A 53 -4.22 -4.83 -1.71
N GLN A 54 -4.20 -4.61 -3.02
CA GLN A 54 -3.00 -4.46 -3.83
C GLN A 54 -2.79 -2.97 -4.06
N ILE A 55 -1.73 -2.43 -3.48
CA ILE A 55 -1.36 -1.01 -3.56
C ILE A 55 -0.19 -0.89 -4.51
N ASN A 56 -0.40 -0.23 -5.64
CA ASN A 56 0.62 0.06 -6.63
C ASN A 56 1.14 1.48 -6.39
N TYR A 57 2.31 1.64 -5.74
CA TYR A 57 2.98 2.93 -5.58
C TYR A 57 3.94 3.17 -6.71
N VAL A 58 3.68 4.19 -7.53
CA VAL A 58 4.24 4.26 -8.89
C VAL A 58 4.79 5.64 -9.21
N ASP A 59 6.06 5.73 -9.61
CA ASP A 59 6.55 6.86 -10.38
C ASP A 59 5.83 6.91 -11.74
N PRO A 60 5.29 8.06 -12.18
CA PRO A 60 4.65 8.20 -13.48
C PRO A 60 5.51 7.75 -14.68
N ASP A 61 6.83 7.84 -14.57
CA ASP A 61 7.76 7.46 -15.64
C ASP A 61 8.04 5.96 -15.68
N GLU A 62 7.72 5.22 -14.59
CA GLU A 62 7.85 3.78 -14.44
C GLU A 62 6.50 3.03 -14.51
N SER A 63 5.46 3.68 -15.05
CA SER A 63 4.07 3.18 -14.99
C SER A 63 3.84 1.82 -15.61
N ASP A 64 4.67 1.38 -16.54
CA ASP A 64 4.50 0.13 -17.29
C ASP A 64 5.41 -1.01 -16.77
N LEU A 65 6.22 -0.73 -15.72
CA LEU A 65 7.25 -1.66 -15.22
C LEU A 65 6.68 -3.02 -14.78
N ASN A 66 5.45 -3.03 -14.24
CA ASN A 66 4.78 -4.23 -13.73
C ASN A 66 3.49 -4.58 -14.50
N ASP A 67 3.39 -4.26 -15.78
CA ASP A 67 2.22 -4.58 -16.60
C ASP A 67 1.94 -6.09 -16.60
N ALA A 68 2.96 -6.93 -16.76
CA ALA A 68 2.79 -8.39 -16.73
C ALA A 68 2.14 -8.91 -15.43
N PHE A 69 2.52 -8.35 -14.27
CA PHE A 69 1.90 -8.68 -13.00
C PHE A 69 0.45 -8.16 -12.92
N ASN A 70 0.20 -6.92 -13.32
CA ASN A 70 -1.14 -6.34 -13.30
C ASN A 70 -2.10 -7.09 -14.25
N ASP A 71 -1.63 -7.46 -15.44
CA ASP A 71 -2.40 -8.27 -16.40
C ASP A 71 -2.74 -9.65 -15.83
N ALA A 72 -1.80 -10.29 -15.13
CA ALA A 72 -2.03 -11.58 -14.48
C ALA A 72 -3.05 -11.46 -13.35
N VAL A 73 -3.01 -10.39 -12.54
CA VAL A 73 -4.04 -10.12 -11.52
C VAL A 73 -5.40 -9.85 -12.16
N ASN A 74 -5.46 -9.01 -13.20
CA ASN A 74 -6.71 -8.75 -13.93
C ASN A 74 -7.28 -10.04 -14.54
N LYS A 75 -6.43 -10.91 -15.10
CA LYS A 75 -6.86 -12.21 -15.59
C LYS A 75 -7.45 -13.07 -14.46
N ALA A 76 -6.77 -13.13 -13.31
CA ALA A 76 -7.24 -13.90 -12.16
C ALA A 76 -8.56 -13.37 -11.57
N THR A 77 -8.80 -12.03 -11.63
CA THR A 77 -10.04 -11.41 -11.14
C THR A 77 -11.17 -11.47 -12.16
N ASP A 78 -10.91 -11.15 -13.44
CA ASP A 78 -11.95 -10.86 -14.43
C ASP A 78 -12.27 -12.06 -15.31
N VAL A 79 -11.30 -12.93 -15.59
CA VAL A 79 -11.43 -14.07 -16.48
C VAL A 79 -11.53 -15.37 -15.70
N ASP A 80 -10.50 -15.70 -14.95
CA ASP A 80 -10.39 -16.97 -14.23
C ASP A 80 -11.28 -17.02 -12.97
N LYS A 81 -11.66 -15.84 -12.43
CA LYS A 81 -12.46 -15.68 -11.22
C LYS A 81 -11.87 -16.37 -9.98
N THR A 82 -10.56 -16.55 -9.95
CA THR A 82 -9.84 -17.16 -8.82
C THR A 82 -9.62 -16.18 -7.67
N ILE A 83 -9.48 -14.87 -7.98
CA ILE A 83 -9.50 -13.78 -7.00
C ILE A 83 -10.93 -13.23 -6.94
N ASP A 84 -11.55 -13.32 -5.76
CA ASP A 84 -12.89 -12.80 -5.55
C ASP A 84 -12.86 -11.27 -5.37
N GLN A 85 -13.48 -10.55 -6.31
CA GLN A 85 -13.58 -9.09 -6.32
C GLN A 85 -14.35 -8.52 -5.11
N GLU A 86 -15.22 -9.30 -4.49
CA GLU A 86 -15.89 -8.89 -3.26
C GLU A 86 -14.89 -8.67 -2.13
N TYR A 87 -13.81 -9.46 -2.08
CA TYR A 87 -12.78 -9.44 -1.04
C TYR A 87 -11.43 -8.90 -1.51
N PHE A 88 -11.36 -8.32 -2.69
CA PHE A 88 -10.12 -7.77 -3.26
C PHE A 88 -10.31 -6.36 -3.82
N LYS A 89 -9.28 -5.52 -3.72
CA LYS A 89 -9.20 -4.22 -4.40
C LYS A 89 -7.75 -3.91 -4.79
N GLY A 90 -7.51 -3.82 -6.10
CA GLY A 90 -6.30 -3.22 -6.66
C GLY A 90 -6.50 -1.74 -6.92
N PHE A 91 -5.49 -0.90 -6.62
CA PHE A 91 -5.50 0.53 -6.92
C PHE A 91 -4.09 1.10 -7.00
N GLY A 92 -3.95 2.27 -7.64
CA GLY A 92 -2.69 2.98 -7.78
C GLY A 92 -2.57 4.18 -6.86
N ILE A 93 -1.35 4.47 -6.41
CA ILE A 93 -0.95 5.74 -5.78
C ILE A 93 0.22 6.27 -6.59
N VAL A 94 0.03 7.41 -7.26
CA VAL A 94 1.07 8.06 -8.05
C VAL A 94 2.01 8.83 -7.14
N ASP A 95 3.31 8.53 -7.23
CA ASP A 95 4.37 9.29 -6.59
C ASP A 95 4.65 10.58 -7.36
N CYS A 96 3.88 11.62 -7.07
CA CYS A 96 4.05 12.92 -7.72
C CYS A 96 5.33 13.64 -7.26
N ALA A 97 5.94 13.22 -6.15
CA ALA A 97 7.17 13.84 -5.64
C ALA A 97 8.42 13.37 -6.38
N SER A 98 8.36 12.25 -7.13
CA SER A 98 9.47 11.72 -7.92
C SER A 98 9.53 12.24 -9.35
N THR A 99 8.47 12.87 -9.87
CA THR A 99 8.44 13.36 -11.24
C THR A 99 8.62 14.87 -11.34
N TRP A 100 9.24 15.32 -12.42
CA TRP A 100 9.34 16.75 -12.78
C TRP A 100 8.06 17.30 -13.44
N LYS A 101 7.14 16.43 -13.83
CA LYS A 101 5.90 16.82 -14.49
C LYS A 101 5.00 17.62 -13.56
N PRO A 102 4.34 18.70 -14.03
CA PRO A 102 3.40 19.47 -13.21
C PRO A 102 2.25 18.58 -12.69
N ASP A 103 1.88 18.73 -11.42
CA ASP A 103 0.81 17.97 -10.75
C ASP A 103 -0.51 17.94 -11.55
N GLY A 104 -0.87 19.06 -12.18
CA GLY A 104 -2.08 19.15 -13.02
C GLY A 104 -2.04 18.24 -14.23
N LEU A 105 -0.88 18.08 -14.86
CA LEU A 105 -0.67 17.18 -15.99
C LEU A 105 -0.72 15.71 -15.55
N VAL A 106 -0.01 15.38 -14.47
CA VAL A 106 -0.02 14.03 -13.88
C VAL A 106 -1.45 13.62 -13.53
N ARG A 107 -2.19 14.50 -12.85
CA ARG A 107 -3.60 14.28 -12.49
C ARG A 107 -4.50 14.06 -13.71
N ALA A 108 -4.35 14.87 -14.76
CA ALA A 108 -5.16 14.74 -15.96
C ALA A 108 -4.92 13.41 -16.69
N ILE A 109 -3.66 12.98 -16.80
CA ILE A 109 -3.29 11.71 -17.45
C ILE A 109 -3.78 10.53 -16.62
N ALA A 110 -3.47 10.50 -15.31
CA ALA A 110 -3.88 9.43 -14.42
C ALA A 110 -5.40 9.34 -14.27
N GLY A 111 -6.11 10.48 -14.20
CA GLY A 111 -7.56 10.50 -14.17
C GLY A 111 -8.21 9.93 -15.43
N LYS A 112 -7.63 10.14 -16.63
CA LYS A 112 -8.07 9.48 -17.86
C LYS A 112 -7.81 7.96 -17.80
N LYS A 113 -6.63 7.53 -17.32
CA LYS A 113 -6.30 6.10 -17.08
C LYS A 113 -7.31 5.46 -16.11
N ALA A 114 -7.59 6.12 -14.98
CA ALA A 114 -8.55 5.63 -13.99
C ALA A 114 -9.94 5.36 -14.59
N LYS A 115 -10.46 6.32 -15.38
CA LYS A 115 -11.76 6.16 -16.06
C LYS A 115 -11.73 5.07 -17.14
N LYS A 116 -10.64 4.99 -17.91
CA LYS A 116 -10.51 4.00 -18.99
C LYS A 116 -10.48 2.56 -18.48
N TYR A 117 -9.82 2.32 -17.34
CA TYR A 117 -9.61 0.99 -16.79
C TYR A 117 -10.51 0.68 -15.57
N ASP A 118 -11.47 1.53 -15.27
CA ASP A 118 -12.39 1.43 -14.11
C ASP A 118 -11.63 1.15 -12.80
N THR A 119 -10.53 1.89 -12.59
CA THR A 119 -9.68 1.74 -11.42
C THR A 119 -9.57 3.01 -10.60
N THR A 120 -9.16 2.90 -9.34
CA THR A 120 -8.88 4.04 -8.48
C THR A 120 -7.41 4.41 -8.60
N ILE A 121 -7.13 5.69 -8.87
CA ILE A 121 -5.77 6.25 -8.86
C ILE A 121 -5.74 7.45 -7.93
N LEU A 122 -4.88 7.39 -6.93
CA LEU A 122 -4.66 8.40 -5.90
C LEU A 122 -3.34 9.13 -6.14
N PHE A 123 -3.10 10.24 -5.41
CA PHE A 123 -1.92 11.08 -5.63
C PHE A 123 -1.19 11.40 -4.33
N ASP A 124 0.08 11.02 -4.25
CA ASP A 124 1.02 11.41 -3.19
C ASP A 124 1.90 12.58 -3.67
N TYR A 125 1.41 13.81 -3.50
CA TYR A 125 2.13 15.01 -3.92
C TYR A 125 3.36 15.35 -3.06
N LYS A 126 3.49 14.75 -1.88
CA LYS A 126 4.51 15.13 -0.90
C LYS A 126 5.52 14.02 -0.60
N GLY A 127 5.43 12.89 -1.30
CA GLY A 127 6.24 11.71 -1.03
C GLY A 127 6.01 11.17 0.39
N LYS A 128 4.74 11.14 0.84
CA LYS A 128 4.40 10.64 2.17
C LYS A 128 4.82 9.19 2.33
N LEU A 129 4.51 8.34 1.34
CA LEU A 129 4.87 6.92 1.41
C LEU A 129 6.37 6.68 1.25
N GLN A 130 7.11 7.56 0.56
CA GLN A 130 8.57 7.52 0.58
C GLN A 130 9.10 7.64 2.01
N LYS A 131 8.54 8.56 2.80
CA LYS A 131 8.96 8.85 4.18
C LYS A 131 8.44 7.82 5.18
N ASP A 132 7.15 7.53 5.12
CA ASP A 132 6.45 6.75 6.16
C ASP A 132 6.53 5.24 5.90
N TRP A 133 6.75 4.83 4.64
CA TRP A 133 6.80 3.42 4.24
C TRP A 133 8.16 3.00 3.68
N GLY A 134 9.12 3.93 3.56
CA GLY A 134 10.42 3.66 2.96
C GLY A 134 10.34 3.25 1.49
N MET A 135 9.37 3.84 0.74
CA MET A 135 9.24 3.56 -0.68
C MET A 135 10.41 4.18 -1.46
N PRO A 136 11.03 3.45 -2.40
CA PRO A 136 12.06 4.02 -3.25
C PRO A 136 11.48 5.07 -4.18
N LYS A 137 12.32 6.05 -4.54
CA LYS A 137 12.04 7.01 -5.62
C LYS A 137 12.29 6.37 -6.97
N ASP A 138 11.78 7.00 -8.03
CA ASP A 138 12.03 6.62 -9.42
C ASP A 138 11.81 5.11 -9.61
N SER A 139 10.68 4.58 -9.11
CA SER A 139 10.43 3.15 -9.05
C SER A 139 8.93 2.82 -9.03
N TYR A 140 8.67 1.53 -9.11
CA TYR A 140 7.35 0.93 -8.91
C TYR A 140 7.42 -0.02 -7.72
N THR A 141 6.55 0.15 -6.74
CA THR A 141 6.45 -0.78 -5.59
C THR A 141 5.04 -1.32 -5.48
N ILE A 142 4.90 -2.64 -5.33
CA ILE A 142 3.62 -3.29 -5.05
C ILE A 142 3.60 -3.74 -3.60
N VAL A 143 2.55 -3.35 -2.89
CA VAL A 143 2.32 -3.76 -1.50
C VAL A 143 1.01 -4.52 -1.43
N ILE A 144 1.04 -5.72 -0.84
CA ILE A 144 -0.14 -6.51 -0.53
C ILE A 144 -0.41 -6.42 0.96
N VAL A 145 -1.62 -6.00 1.32
CA VAL A 145 -2.09 -6.03 2.71
C VAL A 145 -3.38 -6.84 2.83
N ASP A 146 -3.53 -7.56 3.92
CA ASP A 146 -4.72 -8.36 4.17
C ASP A 146 -5.92 -7.51 4.65
N LYS A 147 -7.04 -8.17 4.95
CA LYS A 147 -8.28 -7.55 5.44
C LYS A 147 -8.11 -6.78 6.75
N ASN A 148 -7.09 -7.13 7.56
CA ASN A 148 -6.73 -6.47 8.82
C ASN A 148 -5.65 -5.39 8.65
N ARG A 149 -5.25 -5.12 7.39
CA ARG A 149 -4.17 -4.17 7.05
C ARG A 149 -2.78 -4.63 7.50
N ILE A 150 -2.59 -5.93 7.67
CA ILE A 150 -1.25 -6.49 7.90
C ILE A 150 -0.54 -6.64 6.56
N VAL A 151 0.70 -6.19 6.49
CA VAL A 151 1.55 -6.31 5.30
C VAL A 151 1.87 -7.78 5.04
N ARG A 152 1.55 -8.26 3.85
CA ARG A 152 1.77 -9.66 3.43
C ARG A 152 2.83 -9.78 2.34
N GLY A 153 3.08 -8.70 1.59
CA GLY A 153 4.13 -8.65 0.56
C GLY A 153 4.54 -7.23 0.25
N VAL A 154 5.83 -7.03 -0.04
CA VAL A 154 6.39 -5.75 -0.52
C VAL A 154 7.37 -6.08 -1.65
N TYR A 155 7.04 -5.66 -2.85
CA TYR A 155 7.81 -5.95 -4.07
C TYR A 155 8.29 -4.64 -4.68
N LYS A 156 9.59 -4.38 -4.59
CA LYS A 156 10.23 -3.14 -5.08
C LYS A 156 10.86 -3.37 -6.45
N GLY A 157 10.55 -2.52 -7.42
CA GLY A 157 10.98 -2.63 -8.80
C GLY A 157 10.12 -3.62 -9.61
N LYS A 158 10.72 -4.18 -10.67
CA LYS A 158 10.05 -5.15 -11.54
C LYS A 158 9.93 -6.51 -10.85
N ILE A 159 8.72 -7.04 -10.79
CA ILE A 159 8.47 -8.43 -10.35
C ILE A 159 8.93 -9.37 -11.47
N ALA A 160 9.72 -10.38 -11.13
CA ALA A 160 10.12 -11.41 -12.08
C ALA A 160 8.92 -12.29 -12.46
N ASP A 161 8.81 -12.66 -13.74
CA ASP A 161 7.67 -13.44 -14.25
C ASP A 161 7.47 -14.75 -13.48
N ALA A 162 8.56 -15.36 -13.01
CA ALA A 162 8.52 -16.59 -12.21
C ALA A 162 7.92 -16.41 -10.80
N GLU A 163 7.88 -15.18 -10.27
CA GLU A 163 7.32 -14.87 -8.95
C GLU A 163 5.80 -14.60 -9.01
N ILE A 164 5.30 -14.17 -10.19
CA ILE A 164 3.91 -13.75 -10.36
C ILE A 164 2.90 -14.80 -9.88
N PRO A 165 3.00 -16.09 -10.26
CA PRO A 165 2.03 -17.10 -9.82
C PRO A 165 1.96 -17.24 -8.30
N GLY A 166 3.10 -17.23 -7.61
CA GLY A 166 3.15 -17.34 -6.14
C GLY A 166 2.51 -16.13 -5.43
N ILE A 167 2.63 -14.93 -6.00
CA ILE A 167 1.97 -13.73 -5.46
C ILE A 167 0.45 -13.81 -5.67
N ILE A 168 -0.01 -14.27 -6.83
CA ILE A 168 -1.43 -14.47 -7.10
C ILE A 168 -2.02 -15.52 -6.16
N ASP A 169 -1.34 -16.65 -5.95
CA ASP A 169 -1.78 -17.70 -5.01
C ASP A 169 -1.91 -17.15 -3.59
N MET A 170 -0.97 -16.30 -3.16
CA MET A 170 -1.06 -15.60 -1.87
C MET A 170 -2.31 -14.71 -1.80
N ILE A 171 -2.59 -13.89 -2.83
CA ILE A 171 -3.78 -13.02 -2.87
C ILE A 171 -5.05 -13.88 -2.81
N VAL A 172 -5.14 -14.93 -3.61
CA VAL A 172 -6.28 -15.89 -3.61
C VAL A 172 -6.52 -16.46 -2.21
N LYS A 173 -5.46 -16.86 -1.51
CA LYS A 173 -5.56 -17.38 -0.15
C LYS A 173 -6.10 -16.31 0.81
N LEU A 174 -5.53 -15.10 0.78
CA LEU A 174 -5.92 -13.99 1.67
C LEU A 174 -7.38 -13.55 1.45
N THR A 175 -7.91 -13.65 0.22
CA THR A 175 -9.32 -13.33 -0.05
C THR A 175 -10.30 -14.34 0.55
N LYS A 176 -9.84 -15.57 0.86
CA LYS A 176 -10.66 -16.65 1.46
C LYS A 176 -10.56 -16.71 2.99
N GLU A 177 -9.57 -16.07 3.59
CA GLU A 177 -9.44 -15.91 5.05
C GLU A 177 -10.44 -14.85 5.57
#